data_ed6c240d9474269de9f07571f508ab99
#
_entry.id   ed6c240d9474269de9f07571f508ab99
#
_cell.length_a   1.000
_cell.length_b   1.000
_cell.length_c   1.000
_cell.angle_alpha   90.00
_cell.angle_beta   90.00
_cell.angle_gamma   90.00
#
_symmetry.space_group_name_H-M   'P 1'
#
loop_
_entity.id
_entity.type
_entity.pdbx_description
1 polymer ?
#
loop_
_entity_poly.entity_id
_entity_poly.type
_entity_poly.pdbx_seq_one_letter_code
_entity_poly.pdbx_strand_id
1 'polypeptide(L)'
;MESREAEASRSKEEETLSPAALLFHAPHFNCHIIAVMGCKIPIDPTIVKLGLEHTLIKHPRFSSKLVIKSRKMKWTPTTVNVQDHVIVPNLDNKIESPNQFIEDYISHLTTIPMDSSKPLWELHLLNLKSSYAEAIGIFKIHHSIGDGASLMSLLLACTRKTSDPEALPTIPMQKRASASNSSTASASASASASSNGLQKLFWNIFMILKLVWNTLVDLILFVSTILFLKDTKTPFKGESGVDLKPKRFVYRSVSLDDIKLVKNKMNMTINDVILGITQAGLSRYLNHQFGKNEKDGDRKHKKISLQKSIRLRATVLVNLRPVVGIQTLAELMGKESKGKWGWGNSIGYIMVPFTIALQDDPLDYIRKAKATIDRKKLSLEAIFTFQIAKLVIMTFGHKMGNCR
;
A
#
# COMPACT_ATOMS: atom_id res chain seq x y z
N MET A 1 -40.77 -20.95 13.16
CA MET A 1 -40.20 -19.84 13.94
C MET A 1 -38.69 -19.81 13.79
N GLU A 2 -37.99 -20.92 13.93
CA GLU A 2 -36.53 -21.04 13.76
C GLU A 2 -35.96 -20.54 12.40
N SER A 3 -36.68 -20.77 11.31
CA SER A 3 -36.24 -20.32 9.98
C SER A 3 -36.28 -18.79 9.82
N ARG A 4 -37.24 -18.11 10.46
CA ARG A 4 -37.32 -16.64 10.46
C ARG A 4 -36.30 -15.97 11.38
N GLU A 5 -35.96 -16.60 12.50
CA GLU A 5 -34.92 -16.12 13.40
C GLU A 5 -33.50 -16.32 12.79
N ALA A 6 -33.29 -17.45 12.10
CA ALA A 6 -32.06 -17.69 11.35
C ALA A 6 -31.89 -16.72 10.15
N GLU A 7 -32.99 -16.37 9.47
CA GLU A 7 -33.01 -15.40 8.38
C GLU A 7 -32.83 -13.95 8.88
N ALA A 8 -33.43 -13.62 10.02
CA ALA A 8 -33.23 -12.33 10.70
C ALA A 8 -31.83 -12.20 11.33
N SER A 9 -31.24 -13.28 11.82
CA SER A 9 -29.83 -13.32 12.27
C SER A 9 -28.87 -13.16 11.09
N ARG A 10 -29.10 -13.85 9.96
CA ARG A 10 -28.31 -13.69 8.74
C ARG A 10 -28.43 -12.30 8.12
N SER A 11 -29.58 -11.65 8.18
CA SER A 11 -29.77 -10.29 7.64
C SER A 11 -29.01 -9.22 8.43
N LYS A 12 -28.65 -9.48 9.69
CA LYS A 12 -27.84 -8.58 10.51
C LYS A 12 -26.35 -8.59 10.18
N GLU A 13 -25.87 -9.58 9.42
CA GLU A 13 -24.45 -9.77 9.11
C GLU A 13 -24.03 -9.29 7.71
N GLU A 14 -24.98 -8.94 6.83
CA GLU A 14 -24.65 -8.41 5.51
C GLU A 14 -24.09 -6.98 5.61
N GLU A 15 -22.89 -6.78 5.11
CA GLU A 15 -22.23 -5.48 5.14
C GLU A 15 -22.06 -4.91 3.73
N THR A 16 -22.49 -3.66 3.53
CA THR A 16 -22.25 -2.94 2.26
C THR A 16 -20.76 -2.61 2.10
N LEU A 17 -20.24 -2.76 0.88
CA LEU A 17 -18.86 -2.40 0.61
C LEU A 17 -18.61 -0.92 0.93
N SER A 18 -17.44 -0.66 1.52
CA SER A 18 -16.97 0.71 1.67
C SER A 18 -16.71 1.35 0.29
N PRO A 19 -16.81 2.68 0.17
CA PRO A 19 -16.52 3.35 -1.11
C PRO A 19 -15.15 3.01 -1.68
N ALA A 20 -14.12 2.93 -0.83
CA ALA A 20 -12.78 2.53 -1.26
C ALA A 20 -12.72 1.09 -1.78
N ALA A 21 -13.47 0.16 -1.14
CA ALA A 21 -13.56 -1.22 -1.62
C ALA A 21 -14.28 -1.32 -2.97
N LEU A 22 -15.31 -0.49 -3.20
CA LEU A 22 -16.00 -0.40 -4.49
C LEU A 22 -15.10 0.04 -5.64
N LEU A 23 -14.17 0.95 -5.38
CA LEU A 23 -13.20 1.42 -6.38
C LEU A 23 -12.40 0.27 -6.99
N PHE A 24 -12.00 -0.71 -6.17
CA PHE A 24 -11.22 -1.86 -6.62
C PHE A 24 -12.03 -2.88 -7.47
N HIS A 25 -13.32 -2.68 -7.64
CA HIS A 25 -14.16 -3.45 -8.57
C HIS A 25 -14.49 -2.67 -9.85
N ALA A 26 -13.97 -1.45 -10.02
CA ALA A 26 -14.14 -0.71 -11.26
C ALA A 26 -13.41 -1.41 -12.42
N PRO A 27 -13.98 -1.45 -13.65
CA PRO A 27 -13.44 -2.22 -14.78
C PRO A 27 -11.97 -1.95 -15.10
N HIS A 28 -11.52 -0.70 -14.93
CA HIS A 28 -10.12 -0.30 -15.18
C HIS A 28 -9.27 -0.20 -13.92
N PHE A 29 -9.80 -0.61 -12.78
CA PHE A 29 -9.13 -0.53 -11.49
C PHE A 29 -9.33 -1.80 -10.64
N ASN A 30 -9.60 -2.93 -11.30
CA ASN A 30 -9.68 -4.23 -10.63
C ASN A 30 -8.29 -4.63 -10.12
N CYS A 31 -8.10 -4.59 -8.82
CA CYS A 31 -6.78 -4.69 -8.21
C CYS A 31 -6.68 -5.88 -7.26
N HIS A 32 -5.67 -6.71 -7.49
CA HIS A 32 -5.32 -7.83 -6.62
C HIS A 32 -3.97 -7.55 -5.94
N ILE A 33 -3.87 -7.95 -4.70
CA ILE A 33 -2.61 -7.96 -3.94
C ILE A 33 -2.02 -9.36 -4.07
N ILE A 34 -0.75 -9.44 -4.45
CA ILE A 34 0.01 -10.69 -4.47
C ILE A 34 1.14 -10.55 -3.45
N ALA A 35 1.09 -11.37 -2.40
CA ALA A 35 2.14 -11.46 -1.41
C ALA A 35 2.91 -12.77 -1.60
N VAL A 36 4.22 -12.65 -1.79
CA VAL A 36 5.11 -13.81 -2.00
C VAL A 36 5.92 -14.03 -0.73
N MET A 37 5.85 -15.23 -0.18
CA MET A 37 6.49 -15.63 1.06
C MET A 37 7.46 -16.79 0.80
N GLY A 38 8.75 -16.55 1.00
CA GLY A 38 9.77 -17.60 0.95
C GLY A 38 9.85 -18.33 2.30
N CYS A 39 9.75 -19.64 2.27
CA CYS A 39 9.87 -20.52 3.43
C CYS A 39 11.22 -21.22 3.45
N LYS A 40 11.81 -21.37 4.64
CA LYS A 40 13.12 -22.05 4.84
C LYS A 40 13.00 -23.57 4.88
N ILE A 41 11.78 -24.08 4.93
CA ILE A 41 11.45 -25.51 4.95
C ILE A 41 10.34 -25.77 3.93
N PRO A 42 10.18 -27.01 3.46
CA PRO A 42 9.01 -27.39 2.67
C PRO A 42 7.70 -27.10 3.42
N ILE A 43 6.68 -26.76 2.66
CA ILE A 43 5.35 -26.42 3.20
C ILE A 43 4.50 -27.70 3.21
N ASP A 44 3.96 -28.06 4.37
CA ASP A 44 2.92 -29.09 4.47
C ASP A 44 1.54 -28.44 4.22
N PRO A 45 0.86 -28.76 3.09
CA PRO A 45 -0.44 -28.20 2.78
C PRO A 45 -1.51 -28.55 3.83
N THR A 46 -1.39 -29.68 4.50
CA THR A 46 -2.36 -30.13 5.52
C THR A 46 -2.30 -29.22 6.74
N ILE A 47 -1.09 -28.97 7.23
CA ILE A 47 -0.87 -28.08 8.37
C ILE A 47 -1.34 -26.65 8.05
N VAL A 48 -1.03 -26.18 6.83
CA VAL A 48 -1.46 -24.83 6.40
C VAL A 48 -2.99 -24.74 6.36
N LYS A 49 -3.68 -25.72 5.78
CA LYS A 49 -5.14 -25.74 5.70
C LYS A 49 -5.77 -25.72 7.09
N LEU A 50 -5.32 -26.57 8.00
CA LEU A 50 -5.77 -26.58 9.39
C LEU A 50 -5.52 -25.23 10.08
N GLY A 51 -4.34 -24.64 9.86
CA GLY A 51 -4.03 -23.30 10.38
C GLY A 51 -4.98 -22.23 9.90
N LEU A 52 -5.33 -22.23 8.59
CA LEU A 52 -6.27 -21.29 8.01
C LEU A 52 -7.70 -21.46 8.57
N GLU A 53 -8.14 -22.69 8.80
CA GLU A 53 -9.45 -23.00 9.41
C GLU A 53 -9.57 -22.44 10.84
N HIS A 54 -8.48 -22.43 11.58
CA HIS A 54 -8.46 -21.92 12.95
C HIS A 54 -8.18 -20.43 13.06
N THR A 55 -7.74 -19.77 11.99
CA THR A 55 -7.34 -18.36 12.00
C THR A 55 -8.04 -17.52 10.94
N LEU A 56 -7.62 -17.62 9.70
CA LEU A 56 -8.00 -16.71 8.61
C LEU A 56 -9.50 -16.69 8.34
N ILE A 57 -10.13 -17.89 8.24
CA ILE A 57 -11.57 -17.98 7.90
C ILE A 57 -12.50 -17.54 9.03
N LYS A 58 -11.98 -17.37 10.26
CA LYS A 58 -12.75 -16.74 11.34
C LYS A 58 -12.95 -15.24 11.11
N HIS A 59 -12.13 -14.63 10.26
CA HIS A 59 -12.28 -13.23 9.93
C HIS A 59 -13.42 -13.04 8.91
N PRO A 60 -14.44 -12.18 9.18
CA PRO A 60 -15.65 -12.05 8.35
C PRO A 60 -15.38 -11.78 6.87
N ARG A 61 -14.33 -11.02 6.53
CA ARG A 61 -13.98 -10.71 5.13
C ARG A 61 -13.45 -11.92 4.35
N PHE A 62 -12.82 -12.87 5.05
CA PHE A 62 -12.28 -14.09 4.44
C PHE A 62 -13.30 -15.23 4.40
N SER A 63 -14.44 -15.06 5.09
CA SER A 63 -15.57 -15.96 5.07
C SER A 63 -16.84 -15.34 4.47
N SER A 64 -16.71 -14.27 3.69
CA SER A 64 -17.82 -13.64 2.97
C SER A 64 -17.53 -13.58 1.48
N LYS A 65 -18.55 -13.85 0.68
CA LYS A 65 -18.55 -13.62 -0.77
C LYS A 65 -19.20 -12.30 -1.13
N LEU A 66 -18.90 -11.81 -2.32
CA LEU A 66 -19.47 -10.59 -2.84
C LEU A 66 -20.79 -10.89 -3.57
N VAL A 67 -21.85 -10.20 -3.18
CA VAL A 67 -23.18 -10.34 -3.81
C VAL A 67 -23.73 -8.97 -4.16
N ILE A 68 -24.35 -8.86 -5.33
CA ILE A 68 -25.04 -7.64 -5.74
C ILE A 68 -26.52 -7.80 -5.36
N LYS A 69 -26.96 -7.00 -4.37
CA LYS A 69 -28.36 -6.93 -3.94
C LYS A 69 -28.86 -5.49 -4.04
N SER A 70 -30.03 -5.28 -4.65
CA SER A 70 -30.62 -3.94 -4.80
C SER A 70 -29.64 -2.91 -5.37
N ARG A 71 -28.90 -3.27 -6.40
CA ARG A 71 -27.85 -2.44 -7.06
C ARG A 71 -26.69 -2.04 -6.15
N LYS A 72 -26.52 -2.69 -5.00
CA LYS A 72 -25.39 -2.46 -4.08
C LYS A 72 -24.60 -3.74 -3.93
N MET A 73 -23.29 -3.61 -3.94
CA MET A 73 -22.38 -4.71 -3.61
C MET A 73 -22.32 -4.88 -2.09
N LYS A 74 -22.49 -6.11 -1.63
CA LYS A 74 -22.49 -6.48 -0.21
C LYS A 74 -21.61 -7.68 0.04
N TRP A 75 -20.98 -7.70 1.18
CA TRP A 75 -20.36 -8.88 1.76
C TRP A 75 -21.46 -9.76 2.37
N THR A 76 -21.58 -10.97 1.92
CA THR A 76 -22.54 -11.95 2.43
C THR A 76 -21.77 -13.13 2.99
N PRO A 77 -21.93 -13.45 4.28
CA PRO A 77 -21.29 -14.61 4.90
C PRO A 77 -21.57 -15.89 4.13
N THR A 78 -20.57 -16.75 4.04
CA THR A 78 -20.69 -18.05 3.37
C THR A 78 -19.82 -19.09 4.10
N THR A 79 -20.19 -20.35 3.97
CA THR A 79 -19.31 -21.45 4.41
C THR A 79 -18.13 -21.54 3.47
N VAL A 80 -16.93 -21.57 4.04
CA VAL A 80 -15.68 -21.65 3.29
C VAL A 80 -15.14 -23.05 3.37
N ASN A 81 -14.93 -23.66 2.20
CA ASN A 81 -14.13 -24.87 2.09
C ASN A 81 -12.68 -24.46 1.77
N VAL A 82 -11.76 -24.62 2.72
CA VAL A 82 -10.36 -24.21 2.56
C VAL A 82 -9.66 -24.92 1.39
N GLN A 83 -10.14 -26.12 1.03
CA GLN A 83 -9.60 -26.85 -0.12
C GLN A 83 -9.73 -26.09 -1.44
N ASP A 84 -10.81 -25.30 -1.60
CA ASP A 84 -11.09 -24.51 -2.81
C ASP A 84 -10.24 -23.24 -2.91
N HIS A 85 -9.53 -22.90 -1.83
CA HIS A 85 -8.73 -21.69 -1.69
C HIS A 85 -7.24 -21.97 -1.61
N VAL A 86 -6.82 -23.19 -1.21
CA VAL A 86 -5.41 -23.58 -1.11
C VAL A 86 -5.05 -24.45 -2.30
N ILE A 87 -4.33 -23.84 -3.23
CA ILE A 87 -3.94 -24.46 -4.50
C ILE A 87 -2.52 -24.99 -4.37
N VAL A 88 -2.35 -26.29 -4.54
CA VAL A 88 -1.05 -26.95 -4.61
C VAL A 88 -0.85 -27.44 -6.05
N PRO A 89 -0.12 -26.69 -6.89
CA PRO A 89 0.09 -27.10 -8.25
C PRO A 89 0.93 -28.39 -8.31
N ASN A 90 0.58 -29.29 -9.22
CA ASN A 90 1.43 -30.42 -9.50
C ASN A 90 2.67 -29.94 -10.25
N LEU A 91 3.81 -29.96 -9.59
CA LEU A 91 5.08 -29.51 -10.15
C LEU A 91 5.79 -30.68 -10.83
N ASP A 92 6.24 -30.47 -12.04
CA ASP A 92 7.08 -31.45 -12.73
C ASP A 92 8.46 -31.50 -12.05
N ASN A 93 8.96 -32.71 -11.77
CA ASN A 93 10.26 -32.93 -11.14
C ASN A 93 11.46 -32.46 -11.99
N LYS A 94 11.21 -32.02 -13.24
CA LYS A 94 12.24 -31.62 -14.21
C LYS A 94 12.28 -30.10 -14.48
N ILE A 95 11.87 -29.27 -13.51
CA ILE A 95 11.94 -27.82 -13.68
C ILE A 95 13.42 -27.38 -13.68
N GLU A 96 13.96 -27.06 -14.85
CA GLU A 96 15.37 -26.65 -15.01
C GLU A 96 15.69 -25.30 -14.38
N SER A 97 14.73 -24.38 -14.40
CA SER A 97 14.91 -23.00 -13.89
C SER A 97 13.84 -22.63 -12.87
N PRO A 98 13.97 -23.05 -11.59
CA PRO A 98 12.96 -22.79 -10.55
C PRO A 98 12.62 -21.31 -10.36
N ASN A 99 13.62 -20.44 -10.36
CA ASN A 99 13.39 -19.01 -10.21
C ASN A 99 12.54 -18.43 -11.35
N GLN A 100 12.84 -18.82 -12.58
CA GLN A 100 12.08 -18.39 -13.76
C GLN A 100 10.64 -18.92 -13.71
N PHE A 101 10.47 -20.19 -13.33
CA PHE A 101 9.14 -20.78 -13.16
C PHE A 101 8.29 -20.00 -12.15
N ILE A 102 8.87 -19.62 -10.98
CA ILE A 102 8.18 -18.85 -9.96
C ILE A 102 7.78 -17.47 -10.51
N GLU A 103 8.68 -16.78 -11.21
CA GLU A 103 8.38 -15.48 -11.84
C GLU A 103 7.24 -15.60 -12.86
N ASP A 104 7.26 -16.62 -13.70
CA ASP A 104 6.24 -16.87 -14.72
C ASP A 104 4.90 -17.29 -14.09
N TYR A 105 4.94 -18.07 -13.02
CA TYR A 105 3.75 -18.43 -12.23
C TYR A 105 3.09 -17.20 -11.60
N ILE A 106 3.87 -16.32 -10.98
CA ILE A 106 3.38 -15.05 -10.41
C ILE A 106 2.82 -14.16 -11.54
N SER A 107 3.54 -14.08 -12.66
CA SER A 107 3.07 -13.33 -13.84
C SER A 107 1.71 -13.83 -14.32
N HIS A 108 1.52 -15.13 -14.40
CA HIS A 108 0.26 -15.75 -14.79
C HIS A 108 -0.87 -15.40 -13.81
N LEU A 109 -0.62 -15.44 -12.52
CA LEU A 109 -1.60 -15.06 -11.50
C LEU A 109 -2.10 -13.61 -11.64
N THR A 110 -1.31 -12.72 -12.24
CA THR A 110 -1.74 -11.33 -12.49
C THR A 110 -2.79 -11.21 -13.58
N THR A 111 -2.90 -12.20 -14.47
CA THR A 111 -3.82 -12.19 -15.62
C THR A 111 -5.13 -12.93 -15.35
N ILE A 112 -5.14 -13.82 -14.37
CA ILE A 112 -6.32 -14.61 -14.03
C ILE A 112 -7.23 -13.81 -13.10
N PRO A 113 -8.51 -13.60 -13.45
CA PRO A 113 -9.49 -13.04 -12.52
C PRO A 113 -9.75 -14.00 -11.37
N MET A 114 -10.22 -13.48 -10.23
CA MET A 114 -10.69 -14.29 -9.11
C MET A 114 -12.14 -14.70 -9.32
N ASP A 115 -12.47 -15.91 -8.88
CA ASP A 115 -13.85 -16.40 -8.89
C ASP A 115 -14.69 -15.67 -7.83
N SER A 116 -15.68 -14.91 -8.28
CA SER A 116 -16.58 -14.15 -7.43
C SER A 116 -17.66 -14.98 -6.72
N SER A 117 -17.80 -16.26 -7.06
CA SER A 117 -18.73 -17.18 -6.40
C SER A 117 -18.29 -17.57 -4.98
N LYS A 118 -17.01 -17.38 -4.68
CA LYS A 118 -16.37 -17.68 -3.40
C LYS A 118 -15.67 -16.43 -2.81
N PRO A 119 -15.23 -16.46 -1.54
CA PRO A 119 -14.42 -15.38 -0.97
C PRO A 119 -13.19 -15.07 -1.81
N LEU A 120 -12.86 -13.78 -1.97
CA LEU A 120 -11.91 -13.28 -2.95
C LEU A 120 -10.45 -13.38 -2.48
N TRP A 121 -9.99 -14.59 -2.17
CA TRP A 121 -8.61 -14.89 -1.81
C TRP A 121 -8.21 -16.30 -2.25
N GLU A 122 -6.95 -16.51 -2.53
CA GLU A 122 -6.34 -17.78 -2.91
C GLU A 122 -4.92 -17.85 -2.33
N LEU A 123 -4.52 -19.03 -1.85
CA LEU A 123 -3.17 -19.32 -1.39
C LEU A 123 -2.58 -20.43 -2.24
N HIS A 124 -1.50 -20.12 -2.95
CA HIS A 124 -0.78 -21.09 -3.78
C HIS A 124 0.47 -21.54 -3.03
N LEU A 125 0.67 -22.85 -2.90
CA LEU A 125 1.81 -23.45 -2.22
C LEU A 125 2.69 -24.18 -3.24
N LEU A 126 3.89 -23.65 -3.46
CA LEU A 126 4.87 -24.22 -4.38
C LEU A 126 6.02 -24.80 -3.55
N ASN A 127 6.06 -26.12 -3.41
CA ASN A 127 7.21 -26.84 -2.84
C ASN A 127 8.29 -26.99 -3.92
N LEU A 128 8.88 -25.86 -4.27
CA LEU A 128 9.91 -25.74 -5.29
C LEU A 128 11.09 -24.95 -4.72
N LYS A 129 12.24 -25.62 -4.62
CA LYS A 129 13.46 -25.00 -4.14
C LYS A 129 13.95 -23.95 -5.13
N SER A 130 14.14 -22.74 -4.64
CA SER A 130 14.68 -21.59 -5.38
C SER A 130 16.04 -21.18 -4.84
N SER A 131 16.66 -20.14 -5.43
CA SER A 131 17.92 -19.60 -4.94
C SER A 131 17.81 -18.94 -3.55
N TYR A 132 16.61 -18.69 -3.04
CA TYR A 132 16.37 -17.92 -1.81
C TYR A 132 15.38 -18.58 -0.84
N ALA A 133 14.73 -19.68 -1.21
CA ALA A 133 13.76 -20.37 -0.35
C ALA A 133 13.62 -21.86 -0.73
N GLU A 134 13.29 -22.71 0.24
CA GLU A 134 12.99 -24.13 0.01
C GLU A 134 11.58 -24.34 -0.52
N ALA A 135 10.65 -23.43 -0.19
CA ALA A 135 9.28 -23.40 -0.71
C ALA A 135 8.74 -21.98 -0.78
N ILE A 136 7.72 -21.79 -1.59
CA ILE A 136 7.11 -20.46 -1.83
C ILE A 136 5.61 -20.55 -1.57
N GLY A 137 5.12 -19.68 -0.68
CA GLY A 137 3.69 -19.38 -0.53
C GLY A 137 3.34 -18.10 -1.29
N ILE A 138 2.31 -18.15 -2.14
CA ILE A 138 1.83 -16.97 -2.86
C ILE A 138 0.39 -16.72 -2.47
N PHE A 139 0.14 -15.61 -1.79
CA PHE A 139 -1.19 -15.23 -1.34
C PHE A 139 -1.75 -14.16 -2.28
N LYS A 140 -2.80 -14.50 -3.00
CA LYS A 140 -3.52 -13.61 -3.91
C LYS A 140 -4.82 -13.18 -3.25
N ILE A 141 -5.03 -11.88 -3.11
CA ILE A 141 -6.16 -11.31 -2.39
C ILE A 141 -6.71 -10.13 -3.20
N HIS A 142 -8.03 -10.06 -3.36
CA HIS A 142 -8.65 -8.88 -3.96
C HIS A 142 -8.56 -7.69 -3.01
N HIS A 143 -8.15 -6.53 -3.51
CA HIS A 143 -7.87 -5.35 -2.67
C HIS A 143 -9.09 -4.80 -1.93
N SER A 144 -10.32 -5.18 -2.33
CA SER A 144 -11.55 -4.82 -1.61
C SER A 144 -11.65 -5.46 -0.22
N ILE A 145 -10.97 -6.58 0.03
CA ILE A 145 -10.95 -7.25 1.33
C ILE A 145 -10.30 -6.36 2.39
N GLY A 146 -9.19 -5.72 2.05
CA GLY A 146 -8.47 -4.83 2.96
C GLY A 146 -7.23 -4.22 2.32
N ASP A 147 -6.72 -3.16 2.93
CA ASP A 147 -5.46 -2.56 2.53
C ASP A 147 -4.24 -3.30 3.13
N GLY A 148 -3.04 -2.92 2.67
CA GLY A 148 -1.81 -3.55 3.10
C GLY A 148 -1.59 -3.53 4.63
N ALA A 149 -2.04 -2.49 5.33
CA ALA A 149 -1.91 -2.41 6.77
C ALA A 149 -2.83 -3.44 7.48
N SER A 150 -4.08 -3.57 7.02
CA SER A 150 -5.01 -4.58 7.51
C SER A 150 -4.51 -5.99 7.24
N LEU A 151 -4.13 -6.27 5.98
CA LEU A 151 -3.68 -7.60 5.56
C LEU A 151 -2.38 -8.01 6.26
N MET A 152 -1.43 -7.08 6.43
CA MET A 152 -0.19 -7.35 7.17
C MET A 152 -0.46 -7.65 8.65
N SER A 153 -1.36 -6.89 9.28
CA SER A 153 -1.75 -7.13 10.68
C SER A 153 -2.36 -8.51 10.86
N LEU A 154 -3.22 -8.94 9.93
CA LEU A 154 -3.82 -10.26 9.97
C LEU A 154 -2.78 -11.38 9.74
N LEU A 155 -1.91 -11.23 8.74
CA LEU A 155 -0.84 -12.19 8.47
C LEU A 155 0.04 -12.41 9.70
N LEU A 156 0.44 -11.33 10.36
CA LEU A 156 1.25 -11.41 11.57
C LEU A 156 0.48 -12.04 12.73
N ALA A 157 -0.82 -11.79 12.84
CA ALA A 157 -1.65 -12.42 13.86
C ALA A 157 -1.88 -13.92 13.62
N CYS A 158 -1.81 -14.38 12.37
CA CYS A 158 -1.87 -15.80 12.00
C CYS A 158 -0.52 -16.53 12.18
N THR A 159 0.55 -15.81 12.52
CA THR A 159 1.90 -16.38 12.66
C THR A 159 2.41 -16.25 14.09
N ARG A 160 3.45 -17.01 14.43
CA ARG A 160 4.11 -16.98 15.74
C ARG A 160 5.62 -16.85 15.57
N LYS A 161 6.30 -16.37 16.60
CA LYS A 161 7.76 -16.36 16.61
C LYS A 161 8.29 -17.80 16.71
N THR A 162 9.30 -18.12 15.92
CA THR A 162 9.95 -19.44 16.01
C THR A 162 10.62 -19.66 17.39
N SER A 163 11.07 -18.55 18.03
CA SER A 163 11.70 -18.59 19.35
C SER A 163 10.70 -18.64 20.52
N ASP A 164 9.43 -18.30 20.28
CA ASP A 164 8.38 -18.25 21.28
C ASP A 164 7.02 -18.46 20.60
N PRO A 165 6.48 -19.71 20.61
CA PRO A 165 5.23 -20.03 19.93
C PRO A 165 3.99 -19.35 20.51
N GLU A 166 4.05 -18.78 21.72
CA GLU A 166 2.96 -18.01 22.30
C GLU A 166 3.01 -16.54 21.89
N ALA A 167 4.17 -16.04 21.45
CA ALA A 167 4.36 -14.65 21.12
C ALA A 167 4.07 -14.34 19.66
N LEU A 168 3.31 -13.27 19.44
CA LEU A 168 3.10 -12.71 18.10
C LEU A 168 4.38 -12.05 17.56
N PRO A 169 4.61 -12.12 16.25
CA PRO A 169 5.68 -11.35 15.62
C PRO A 169 5.47 -9.86 15.86
N THR A 170 6.56 -9.15 16.12
CA THR A 170 6.55 -7.70 16.31
C THR A 170 7.20 -7.02 15.11
N ILE A 171 6.49 -6.08 14.50
CA ILE A 171 7.14 -5.13 13.60
C ILE A 171 7.73 -4.01 14.45
N PRO A 172 9.00 -3.61 14.24
CA PRO A 172 9.57 -2.48 14.93
C PRO A 172 8.68 -1.25 14.71
N MET A 173 8.00 -0.81 15.75
CA MET A 173 7.22 0.42 15.68
C MET A 173 8.18 1.60 15.62
N GLN A 174 8.10 2.40 14.56
CA GLN A 174 8.61 3.75 14.65
C GLN A 174 7.73 4.47 15.69
N LYS A 175 8.30 4.74 16.88
CA LYS A 175 7.69 5.72 17.77
C LYS A 175 7.51 7.00 16.93
N ARG A 176 6.28 7.34 16.57
CA ARG A 176 6.00 8.73 16.22
C ARG A 176 6.53 9.52 17.41
N ALA A 177 7.48 10.42 17.16
CA ALA A 177 7.79 11.44 18.12
C ALA A 177 6.45 12.19 18.33
N SER A 178 5.68 11.71 19.29
CA SER A 178 4.62 12.49 19.86
C SER A 178 5.36 13.72 20.39
N ALA A 179 4.91 14.90 19.98
CA ALA A 179 5.21 16.12 20.68
C ALA A 179 4.55 16.00 22.06
N SER A 180 5.06 15.10 22.87
CA SER A 180 4.77 15.04 24.30
C SER A 180 5.78 15.95 24.97
N ASN A 181 5.32 17.09 25.39
CA ASN A 181 5.93 17.84 26.47
C ASN A 181 6.21 16.88 27.63
N SER A 182 7.38 16.29 27.69
CA SER A 182 7.87 15.69 28.92
C SER A 182 8.46 16.83 29.78
N SER A 183 7.58 17.45 30.52
CA SER A 183 7.95 18.19 31.70
C SER A 183 8.44 17.22 32.78
N THR A 184 9.73 16.98 32.81
CA THR A 184 10.47 16.57 34.00
C THR A 184 11.82 17.27 33.93
N ALA A 185 11.80 18.53 34.31
CA ALA A 185 12.96 19.23 34.82
C ALA A 185 12.54 19.90 36.12
N SER A 186 13.12 19.41 37.16
CA SER A 186 13.06 19.87 38.52
C SER A 186 13.22 21.38 38.68
N ALA A 187 12.48 21.90 39.65
CA ALA A 187 12.51 23.23 40.18
C ALA A 187 13.88 23.92 40.23
N SER A 188 13.97 25.04 39.54
CA SER A 188 14.61 26.29 39.97
C SER A 188 14.70 27.25 38.77
N ALA A 189 13.76 28.16 38.68
CA ALA A 189 13.96 29.51 38.15
C ALA A 189 12.62 30.23 38.09
N SER A 190 12.39 31.01 39.08
CA SER A 190 11.43 32.12 39.09
C SER A 190 11.81 33.14 38.00
N ALA A 191 10.77 33.77 37.45
CA ALA A 191 10.77 34.99 36.66
C ALA A 191 11.32 34.94 35.22
N SER A 192 10.48 34.42 34.29
CA SER A 192 10.33 34.96 32.92
C SER A 192 9.16 34.31 32.16
N ALA A 193 8.00 34.18 32.76
CA ALA A 193 6.86 33.40 32.20
C ALA A 193 6.05 34.15 31.13
N SER A 194 6.31 35.42 30.84
CA SER A 194 5.47 36.22 29.91
C SER A 194 5.94 36.17 28.45
N SER A 195 7.24 36.09 28.17
CA SER A 195 7.76 36.12 26.82
C SER A 195 7.59 34.77 26.07
N ASN A 196 7.61 33.66 26.82
CA ASN A 196 7.49 32.31 26.24
C ASN A 196 6.08 31.97 25.76
N GLY A 197 5.05 32.59 26.33
CA GLY A 197 3.66 32.36 25.95
C GLY A 197 3.32 32.96 24.57
N LEU A 198 3.67 34.22 24.37
CA LEU A 198 3.44 34.92 23.09
C LEU A 198 4.25 34.30 21.95
N GLN A 199 5.48 33.92 22.21
CA GLN A 199 6.33 33.27 21.21
C GLN A 199 5.75 31.89 20.80
N LYS A 200 5.26 31.11 21.75
CA LYS A 200 4.56 29.84 21.47
C LYS A 200 3.26 30.06 20.69
N LEU A 201 2.48 31.06 21.07
CA LEU A 201 1.25 31.41 20.36
C LEU A 201 1.53 31.83 18.91
N PHE A 202 2.52 32.72 18.71
CA PHE A 202 2.94 33.14 17.36
C PHE A 202 3.42 31.95 16.51
N TRP A 203 4.21 31.05 17.08
CA TRP A 203 4.67 29.86 16.41
C TRP A 203 3.53 28.93 16.01
N ASN A 204 2.55 28.74 16.89
CA ASN A 204 1.37 27.92 16.62
C ASN A 204 0.52 28.52 15.49
N ILE A 205 0.28 29.84 15.51
CA ILE A 205 -0.42 30.56 14.45
C ILE A 205 0.32 30.41 13.12
N PHE A 206 1.64 30.61 13.12
CA PHE A 206 2.46 30.42 11.93
C PHE A 206 2.36 29.00 11.35
N MET A 207 2.40 27.97 12.20
CA MET A 207 2.26 26.58 11.78
C MET A 207 0.88 26.28 11.21
N ILE A 208 -0.18 26.85 11.79
CA ILE A 208 -1.56 26.72 11.27
C ILE A 208 -1.68 27.41 9.90
N LEU A 209 -1.18 28.62 9.75
CA LEU A 209 -1.18 29.33 8.47
C LEU A 209 -0.41 28.56 7.40
N LYS A 210 0.74 27.98 7.75
CA LYS A 210 1.54 27.13 6.86
C LYS A 210 0.79 25.87 6.46
N LEU A 211 0.09 25.23 7.40
CA LEU A 211 -0.76 24.05 7.14
C LEU A 211 -1.88 24.41 6.15
N VAL A 212 -2.59 25.50 6.39
CA VAL A 212 -3.69 25.97 5.51
C VAL A 212 -3.16 26.29 4.12
N TRP A 213 -2.06 27.04 4.04
CA TRP A 213 -1.43 27.41 2.78
C TRP A 213 -1.00 26.19 1.96
N ASN A 214 -0.26 25.26 2.58
CA ASN A 214 0.17 24.02 1.91
C ASN A 214 -1.03 23.20 1.43
N THR A 215 -2.07 23.10 2.25
CA THR A 215 -3.29 22.37 1.89
C THR A 215 -3.98 23.01 0.69
N LEU A 216 -4.11 24.33 0.68
CA LEU A 216 -4.73 25.06 -0.43
C LEU A 216 -3.95 24.83 -1.74
N VAL A 217 -2.62 24.98 -1.71
CA VAL A 217 -1.76 24.73 -2.87
C VAL A 217 -1.92 23.28 -3.37
N ASP A 218 -1.93 22.30 -2.46
CA ASP A 218 -2.06 20.89 -2.83
C ASP A 218 -3.45 20.59 -3.44
N LEU A 219 -4.51 21.17 -2.91
CA LEU A 219 -5.86 21.03 -3.46
C LEU A 219 -5.99 21.67 -4.85
N ILE A 220 -5.42 22.86 -5.06
CA ILE A 220 -5.38 23.50 -6.38
C ILE A 220 -4.63 22.61 -7.38
N LEU A 221 -3.47 22.07 -7.00
CA LEU A 221 -2.71 21.15 -7.84
C LEU A 221 -3.47 19.86 -8.12
N PHE A 222 -4.20 19.31 -7.13
CA PHE A 222 -5.05 18.15 -7.29
C PHE A 222 -6.18 18.41 -8.31
N VAL A 223 -6.93 19.48 -8.14
CA VAL A 223 -8.00 19.87 -9.06
C VAL A 223 -7.45 20.15 -10.46
N SER A 224 -6.34 20.87 -10.56
CA SER A 224 -5.66 21.13 -11.84
C SER A 224 -5.25 19.84 -12.53
N THR A 225 -4.83 18.82 -11.76
CA THR A 225 -4.48 17.50 -12.30
C THR A 225 -5.69 16.79 -12.89
N ILE A 226 -6.83 16.88 -12.26
CA ILE A 226 -8.08 16.30 -12.78
C ILE A 226 -8.51 17.01 -14.07
N LEU A 227 -8.41 18.34 -14.12
CA LEU A 227 -8.95 19.14 -15.22
C LEU A 227 -8.03 19.20 -16.45
N PHE A 228 -6.75 19.50 -16.27
CA PHE A 228 -5.86 19.82 -17.39
C PHE A 228 -4.37 19.48 -17.20
N LEU A 229 -3.89 19.35 -15.97
CA LEU A 229 -2.47 19.19 -15.69
C LEU A 229 -2.01 17.75 -15.92
N LYS A 230 -1.44 17.45 -17.09
CA LYS A 230 -0.97 16.11 -17.46
C LYS A 230 0.53 15.97 -17.19
N ASP A 231 0.95 14.76 -16.83
CA ASP A 231 2.37 14.40 -16.77
C ASP A 231 2.96 14.24 -18.17
N THR A 232 4.26 14.45 -18.28
CA THR A 232 4.99 14.27 -19.53
C THR A 232 4.88 12.81 -19.99
N LYS A 233 4.64 12.59 -21.28
CA LYS A 233 4.68 11.25 -21.85
C LYS A 233 6.10 10.71 -21.76
N THR A 234 6.27 9.60 -21.07
CA THR A 234 7.56 8.92 -20.86
C THR A 234 7.41 7.45 -21.18
N PRO A 235 8.52 6.70 -21.38
CA PRO A 235 8.48 5.24 -21.56
C PRO A 235 7.84 4.46 -20.41
N PHE A 236 7.64 5.09 -19.24
CA PHE A 236 6.93 4.48 -18.10
C PHE A 236 5.42 4.40 -18.31
N LYS A 237 4.87 5.19 -19.23
CA LYS A 237 3.45 5.15 -19.54
C LYS A 237 3.20 4.09 -20.62
N GLY A 238 2.59 2.98 -20.23
CA GLY A 238 2.16 1.95 -21.16
C GLY A 238 1.05 2.42 -22.11
N GLU A 239 0.83 1.66 -23.16
CA GLU A 239 -0.28 1.82 -24.09
C GLU A 239 -1.61 1.44 -23.43
N SER A 240 -2.72 1.78 -24.09
CA SER A 240 -4.06 1.34 -23.65
C SER A 240 -4.13 -0.19 -23.62
N GLY A 241 -4.68 -0.75 -22.52
CA GLY A 241 -4.79 -2.21 -22.34
C GLY A 241 -3.54 -2.91 -21.81
N VAL A 242 -2.47 -2.16 -21.46
CA VAL A 242 -1.25 -2.74 -20.88
C VAL A 242 -1.51 -3.38 -19.49
N ASP A 243 -2.54 -2.95 -18.81
CA ASP A 243 -3.00 -3.50 -17.53
C ASP A 243 -3.45 -4.97 -17.63
N LEU A 244 -3.91 -5.39 -18.81
CA LEU A 244 -4.32 -6.77 -19.11
C LEU A 244 -3.15 -7.66 -19.58
N LYS A 245 -2.00 -7.07 -19.91
CA LYS A 245 -0.84 -7.83 -20.35
C LYS A 245 -0.13 -8.53 -19.19
N PRO A 246 0.53 -9.68 -19.43
CA PRO A 246 1.36 -10.35 -18.43
C PRO A 246 2.40 -9.40 -17.84
N LYS A 247 2.62 -9.48 -16.54
CA LYS A 247 3.55 -8.62 -15.79
C LYS A 247 4.67 -9.47 -15.22
N ARG A 248 5.90 -8.95 -15.28
CA ARG A 248 7.04 -9.59 -14.62
C ARG A 248 7.41 -8.84 -13.36
N PHE A 249 7.62 -9.60 -12.28
CA PHE A 249 8.08 -9.08 -11.00
C PHE A 249 9.59 -9.29 -10.89
N VAL A 250 10.30 -8.20 -10.69
CA VAL A 250 11.74 -8.22 -10.44
C VAL A 250 11.98 -7.66 -9.06
N TYR A 251 12.74 -8.37 -8.24
CA TYR A 251 13.13 -7.90 -6.91
C TYR A 251 14.65 -7.74 -6.81
N ARG A 252 15.07 -6.84 -5.94
CA ARG A 252 16.46 -6.63 -5.57
C ARG A 252 16.54 -6.38 -4.07
N SER A 253 17.48 -7.05 -3.43
CA SER A 253 17.78 -6.82 -2.02
C SER A 253 18.74 -5.65 -1.87
N VAL A 254 18.46 -4.79 -0.90
CA VAL A 254 19.28 -3.64 -0.54
C VAL A 254 19.57 -3.72 0.95
N SER A 255 20.80 -3.39 1.36
CA SER A 255 21.18 -3.37 2.77
C SER A 255 20.40 -2.29 3.52
N LEU A 256 19.66 -2.72 4.55
CA LEU A 256 18.96 -1.80 5.42
C LEU A 256 19.93 -0.92 6.23
N ASP A 257 21.13 -1.43 6.50
CA ASP A 257 22.12 -0.70 7.29
C ASP A 257 22.76 0.42 6.47
N ASP A 258 22.94 0.24 5.15
CA ASP A 258 23.36 1.30 4.25
C ASP A 258 22.30 2.42 4.19
N ILE A 259 21.01 2.05 4.11
CA ILE A 259 19.91 3.01 4.16
C ILE A 259 19.89 3.76 5.50
N LYS A 260 20.10 3.04 6.62
CA LYS A 260 20.17 3.65 7.96
C LYS A 260 21.38 4.57 8.10
N LEU A 261 22.52 4.21 7.53
CA LEU A 261 23.72 5.05 7.52
C LEU A 261 23.41 6.41 6.88
N VAL A 262 22.87 6.41 5.67
CA VAL A 262 22.49 7.64 4.95
C VAL A 262 21.45 8.43 5.73
N LYS A 263 20.37 7.76 6.16
CA LYS A 263 19.30 8.37 6.96
C LYS A 263 19.83 9.07 8.21
N ASN A 264 20.71 8.43 8.97
CA ASN A 264 21.24 8.96 10.21
C ASN A 264 22.19 10.13 9.96
N LYS A 265 23.10 10.01 8.98
CA LYS A 265 24.04 11.09 8.62
C LYS A 265 23.33 12.33 8.10
N MET A 266 22.22 12.17 7.38
CA MET A 266 21.45 13.28 6.81
C MET A 266 20.28 13.74 7.70
N ASN A 267 20.07 13.12 8.85
CA ASN A 267 18.92 13.36 9.74
C ASN A 267 17.57 13.31 9.00
N MET A 268 17.31 12.18 8.37
CA MET A 268 16.13 11.95 7.51
C MET A 268 15.39 10.68 7.91
N THR A 269 14.28 10.40 7.23
CA THR A 269 13.56 9.14 7.36
C THR A 269 14.01 8.14 6.28
N ILE A 270 13.76 6.85 6.51
CA ILE A 270 13.98 5.81 5.49
C ILE A 270 13.20 6.13 4.21
N ASN A 271 11.97 6.61 4.34
CA ASN A 271 11.13 6.97 3.20
C ASN A 271 11.74 8.12 2.36
N ASP A 272 12.36 9.11 2.99
CA ASP A 272 13.02 10.21 2.28
C ASP A 272 14.19 9.68 1.45
N VAL A 273 14.98 8.74 2.01
CA VAL A 273 16.12 8.10 1.31
C VAL A 273 15.61 7.28 0.13
N ILE A 274 14.61 6.40 0.33
CA ILE A 274 14.06 5.56 -0.74
C ILE A 274 13.47 6.42 -1.86
N LEU A 275 12.74 7.48 -1.52
CA LEU A 275 12.16 8.38 -2.50
C LEU A 275 13.24 9.11 -3.31
N GLY A 276 14.32 9.55 -2.65
CA GLY A 276 15.48 10.15 -3.31
C GLY A 276 16.18 9.19 -4.26
N ILE A 277 16.40 7.94 -3.84
CA ILE A 277 17.00 6.89 -4.70
C ILE A 277 16.09 6.62 -5.91
N THR A 278 14.77 6.58 -5.71
CA THR A 278 13.80 6.43 -6.80
C THR A 278 13.90 7.56 -7.80
N GLN A 279 13.96 8.81 -7.35
CA GLN A 279 14.15 9.98 -8.25
C GLN A 279 15.48 9.89 -9.02
N ALA A 280 16.55 9.49 -8.36
CA ALA A 280 17.85 9.30 -9.01
C ALA A 280 17.80 8.22 -10.11
N GLY A 281 17.18 7.07 -9.80
CA GLY A 281 17.01 5.97 -10.75
C GLY A 281 16.19 6.38 -11.96
N LEU A 282 15.04 7.02 -11.74
CA LEU A 282 14.17 7.53 -12.81
C LEU A 282 14.88 8.59 -13.68
N SER A 283 15.61 9.51 -13.06
CA SER A 283 16.36 10.54 -13.78
C SER A 283 17.44 9.95 -14.68
N ARG A 284 18.22 8.98 -14.16
CA ARG A 284 19.25 8.29 -14.93
C ARG A 284 18.66 7.46 -16.07
N TYR A 285 17.59 6.73 -15.81
CA TYR A 285 16.92 5.91 -16.82
C TYR A 285 16.37 6.76 -17.96
N LEU A 286 15.64 7.83 -17.64
CA LEU A 286 15.08 8.73 -18.65
C LEU A 286 16.16 9.43 -19.46
N ASN A 287 17.24 9.89 -18.81
CA ASN A 287 18.37 10.47 -19.52
C ASN A 287 19.01 9.48 -20.51
N HIS A 288 19.15 8.21 -20.10
CA HIS A 288 19.69 7.17 -20.97
C HIS A 288 18.77 6.84 -22.16
N GLN A 289 17.44 6.79 -21.94
CA GLN A 289 16.48 6.50 -22.99
C GLN A 289 16.36 7.64 -24.01
N PHE A 290 16.28 8.88 -23.55
CA PHE A 290 16.23 10.03 -24.43
C PHE A 290 17.57 10.28 -25.16
N GLY A 291 18.70 10.00 -24.51
CA GLY A 291 20.02 10.10 -25.14
C GLY A 291 20.30 9.06 -26.22
N LYS A 292 19.61 7.92 -26.21
CA LYS A 292 19.70 6.91 -27.30
C LYS A 292 19.00 7.37 -28.57
N ASN A 293 17.86 8.06 -28.44
CA ASN A 293 17.06 8.51 -29.57
C ASN A 293 17.71 9.66 -30.36
N GLU A 294 18.70 10.36 -29.77
CA GLU A 294 19.45 11.45 -30.44
C GLU A 294 20.68 10.98 -31.22
N LYS A 295 21.09 9.70 -31.10
CA LYS A 295 22.30 9.18 -31.78
C LYS A 295 22.11 8.91 -33.27
N ASP A 296 20.91 9.04 -33.82
CA ASP A 296 20.62 8.81 -35.24
C ASP A 296 20.66 10.09 -36.11
N GLY A 297 20.99 11.22 -35.57
CA GLY A 297 21.10 12.46 -36.33
C GLY A 297 21.96 13.53 -35.65
N ASP A 298 23.16 13.70 -36.16
CA ASP A 298 24.10 14.82 -35.93
C ASP A 298 25.02 14.77 -34.69
N ARG A 299 26.28 14.41 -34.99
CA ARG A 299 27.42 14.46 -34.07
C ARG A 299 27.92 15.89 -33.88
N LYS A 300 27.34 16.65 -32.94
CA LYS A 300 28.05 17.81 -32.35
C LYS A 300 27.80 17.83 -30.85
N HIS A 301 28.88 17.90 -30.09
CA HIS A 301 28.96 18.00 -28.64
C HIS A 301 27.92 18.96 -28.01
N LYS A 302 26.73 18.47 -27.74
CA LYS A 302 25.81 19.11 -26.79
C LYS A 302 25.66 18.18 -25.62
N LYS A 303 26.14 18.58 -24.45
CA LYS A 303 25.82 17.99 -23.15
C LYS A 303 24.30 17.76 -23.16
N ILE A 304 23.84 16.51 -23.26
CA ILE A 304 22.43 16.16 -23.39
C ILE A 304 21.74 16.67 -22.11
N SER A 305 21.22 17.88 -22.22
CA SER A 305 20.37 18.43 -21.18
C SER A 305 19.07 17.69 -21.25
N LEU A 306 18.71 16.90 -20.23
CA LEU A 306 17.34 16.47 -20.02
C LEU A 306 16.44 17.65 -20.31
N GLN A 307 15.58 17.52 -21.31
CA GLN A 307 14.68 18.57 -21.79
C GLN A 307 13.99 19.23 -20.58
N LYS A 308 14.08 20.51 -20.50
CA LYS A 308 13.96 21.40 -19.34
C LYS A 308 12.72 21.28 -18.44
N SER A 309 11.82 20.32 -18.57
CA SER A 309 10.77 20.03 -17.56
C SER A 309 10.02 18.74 -17.83
N ILE A 310 10.62 17.58 -17.48
CA ILE A 310 9.84 16.36 -17.38
C ILE A 310 9.01 16.47 -16.11
N ARG A 311 7.69 16.59 -16.27
CA ARG A 311 6.75 16.49 -15.15
C ARG A 311 6.40 15.03 -14.94
N LEU A 312 6.78 14.51 -13.77
CA LEU A 312 6.45 13.18 -13.32
C LEU A 312 6.05 13.26 -11.85
N ARG A 313 4.95 12.60 -11.49
CA ARG A 313 4.42 12.58 -10.13
C ARG A 313 4.21 11.15 -9.66
N ALA A 314 4.47 10.91 -8.39
CA ALA A 314 4.12 9.67 -7.72
C ALA A 314 2.88 9.87 -6.85
N THR A 315 2.04 8.86 -6.78
CA THR A 315 1.00 8.75 -5.77
C THR A 315 1.57 7.96 -4.60
N VAL A 316 1.68 8.61 -3.45
CA VAL A 316 2.14 7.96 -2.22
C VAL A 316 0.95 7.74 -1.29
N LEU A 317 0.73 6.48 -0.93
CA LEU A 317 -0.37 6.09 -0.07
C LEU A 317 -0.05 6.43 1.39
N VAL A 318 -1.02 6.97 2.10
CA VAL A 318 -0.92 7.38 3.50
C VAL A 318 -1.96 6.64 4.31
N ASN A 319 -1.52 5.89 5.32
CA ASN A 319 -2.41 5.25 6.27
C ASN A 319 -3.07 6.33 7.14
N LEU A 320 -4.39 6.43 7.07
CA LEU A 320 -5.18 7.41 7.81
C LEU A 320 -5.62 6.91 9.18
N ARG A 321 -5.30 5.67 9.54
CA ARG A 321 -5.62 5.16 10.88
C ARG A 321 -4.78 5.88 11.95
N PRO A 322 -5.39 6.29 13.07
CA PRO A 322 -4.66 6.95 14.16
C PRO A 322 -3.78 5.97 14.92
N VAL A 323 -4.14 4.69 14.96
CA VAL A 323 -3.37 3.66 15.65
C VAL A 323 -2.40 3.02 14.67
N VAL A 324 -1.11 3.18 14.94
CA VAL A 324 -0.03 2.52 14.21
C VAL A 324 0.46 1.37 15.08
N GLY A 325 0.21 0.14 14.66
CA GLY A 325 0.70 -1.07 15.35
C GLY A 325 -0.04 -2.30 14.88
N ILE A 326 0.61 -3.43 15.10
CA ILE A 326 -0.04 -4.72 14.96
C ILE A 326 -0.91 -4.86 16.19
N GLN A 327 -2.21 -4.72 15.99
CA GLN A 327 -3.15 -5.11 17.01
C GLN A 327 -3.23 -6.62 17.08
N THR A 328 -3.33 -7.14 18.27
CA THR A 328 -3.57 -8.57 18.45
C THR A 328 -4.83 -8.96 17.69
N LEU A 329 -4.75 -10.05 16.95
CA LEU A 329 -5.90 -10.58 16.20
C LEU A 329 -7.12 -10.79 17.11
N ALA A 330 -6.90 -11.13 18.37
CA ALA A 330 -7.94 -11.23 19.38
C ALA A 330 -8.71 -9.92 19.57
N GLU A 331 -8.07 -8.76 19.47
CA GLU A 331 -8.78 -7.46 19.54
C GLU A 331 -9.54 -7.15 18.25
N LEU A 332 -9.01 -7.57 17.09
CA LEU A 332 -9.67 -7.40 15.81
C LEU A 332 -10.85 -8.37 15.61
N MET A 333 -10.78 -9.56 16.21
CA MET A 333 -11.79 -10.61 16.07
C MET A 333 -12.80 -10.65 17.24
N GLY A 334 -12.41 -10.22 18.43
CA GLY A 334 -13.21 -10.34 19.66
C GLY A 334 -14.06 -9.14 20.01
N LYS A 335 -13.74 -7.98 19.45
CA LYS A 335 -14.59 -6.80 19.60
C LYS A 335 -15.34 -6.55 18.31
N GLU A 336 -16.66 -6.59 18.37
CA GLU A 336 -17.54 -5.97 17.39
C GLU A 336 -17.18 -4.50 17.18
N SER A 337 -16.01 -4.23 16.58
CA SER A 337 -15.63 -2.87 16.26
C SER A 337 -16.36 -2.43 15.00
N LYS A 338 -17.70 -2.31 15.09
CA LYS A 338 -18.54 -1.51 14.21
C LYS A 338 -18.17 -0.03 14.27
N GLY A 339 -16.99 0.34 14.71
CA GLY A 339 -16.63 1.72 14.94
C GLY A 339 -15.24 2.08 14.46
N LYS A 340 -15.19 3.15 13.81
CA LYS A 340 -14.16 4.19 13.52
C LYS A 340 -12.70 3.81 13.21
N TRP A 341 -12.16 2.62 13.56
CA TRP A 341 -10.73 2.32 13.43
C TRP A 341 -10.45 0.90 12.90
N GLY A 342 -11.45 0.32 12.24
CA GLY A 342 -11.51 -1.08 11.93
C GLY A 342 -10.75 -1.49 10.68
N TRP A 343 -10.94 -2.75 10.36
CA TRP A 343 -10.51 -3.43 9.15
C TRP A 343 -11.01 -2.74 7.88
N GLY A 344 -10.26 -2.84 6.80
CA GLY A 344 -10.68 -2.39 5.47
C GLY A 344 -9.70 -1.43 4.82
N ASN A 345 -10.18 -0.59 3.90
CA ASN A 345 -9.38 0.36 3.15
C ASN A 345 -9.49 1.75 3.79
N SER A 346 -8.50 2.14 4.58
CA SER A 346 -8.42 3.46 5.23
C SER A 346 -7.14 4.17 4.82
N ILE A 347 -7.01 4.40 3.52
CA ILE A 347 -5.85 5.03 2.89
C ILE A 347 -6.26 6.28 2.13
N GLY A 348 -5.59 7.38 2.42
CA GLY A 348 -5.53 8.55 1.56
C GLY A 348 -4.28 8.49 0.69
N TYR A 349 -4.13 9.45 -0.20
CA TYR A 349 -2.92 9.57 -1.00
C TYR A 349 -2.50 11.02 -1.13
N ILE A 350 -1.21 11.21 -1.35
CA ILE A 350 -0.61 12.50 -1.67
C ILE A 350 0.08 12.39 -3.02
N MET A 351 0.03 13.47 -3.79
CA MET A 351 0.75 13.56 -5.06
C MET A 351 2.12 14.21 -4.82
N VAL A 352 3.18 13.43 -5.05
CA VAL A 352 4.56 13.86 -4.87
C VAL A 352 5.18 14.12 -6.23
N PRO A 353 5.52 15.38 -6.56
CA PRO A 353 6.25 15.69 -7.79
C PRO A 353 7.68 15.16 -7.68
N PHE A 354 8.15 14.49 -8.73
CA PHE A 354 9.54 14.07 -8.86
C PHE A 354 10.35 15.13 -9.60
N THR A 355 11.51 15.44 -9.06
CA THR A 355 12.50 16.27 -9.75
C THR A 355 13.32 15.39 -10.68
N ILE A 356 12.95 15.35 -11.96
CA ILE A 356 13.63 14.56 -12.97
C ILE A 356 14.70 15.44 -13.63
N ALA A 357 15.92 15.33 -13.15
CA ALA A 357 17.11 16.02 -13.67
C ALA A 357 18.36 15.27 -13.20
N LEU A 358 19.45 15.35 -13.93
CA LEU A 358 20.74 14.88 -13.43
C LEU A 358 21.26 15.86 -12.37
N GLN A 359 21.72 15.33 -11.25
CA GLN A 359 22.33 16.08 -10.16
C GLN A 359 23.80 15.72 -10.10
N ASP A 360 24.64 16.72 -9.82
CA ASP A 360 26.09 16.51 -9.64
C ASP A 360 26.38 15.79 -8.32
N ASP A 361 25.69 16.15 -7.23
CA ASP A 361 25.70 15.43 -5.95
C ASP A 361 24.52 14.46 -5.86
N PRO A 362 24.75 13.14 -5.77
CA PRO A 362 23.68 12.16 -5.58
C PRO A 362 22.79 12.42 -4.35
N LEU A 363 23.32 13.05 -3.31
CA LEU A 363 22.58 13.37 -2.09
C LEU A 363 21.52 14.47 -2.31
N ASP A 364 21.63 15.26 -3.37
CA ASP A 364 20.63 16.29 -3.69
C ASP A 364 19.26 15.70 -4.05
N TYR A 365 19.22 14.50 -4.61
CA TYR A 365 17.96 13.80 -4.82
C TYR A 365 17.24 13.55 -3.49
N ILE A 366 17.99 13.16 -2.46
CA ILE A 366 17.44 12.87 -1.13
C ILE A 366 17.03 14.16 -0.43
N ARG A 367 17.83 15.24 -0.52
CA ARG A 367 17.50 16.56 0.03
C ARG A 367 16.19 17.11 -0.57
N LYS A 368 16.03 17.02 -1.89
CA LYS A 368 14.82 17.46 -2.60
C LYS A 368 13.61 16.60 -2.25
N ALA A 369 13.79 15.28 -2.15
CA ALA A 369 12.75 14.37 -1.70
C ALA A 369 12.26 14.74 -0.30
N LYS A 370 13.19 14.93 0.65
CA LYS A 370 12.88 15.35 2.01
C LYS A 370 12.11 16.67 2.05
N ALA A 371 12.59 17.70 1.36
CA ALA A 371 11.93 19.00 1.34
C ALA A 371 10.48 18.88 0.83
N THR A 372 10.25 18.07 -0.20
CA THR A 372 8.91 17.81 -0.74
C THR A 372 8.02 17.08 0.28
N ILE A 373 8.53 16.03 0.90
CA ILE A 373 7.78 15.24 1.88
C ILE A 373 7.50 16.06 3.16
N ASP A 374 8.45 16.84 3.64
CA ASP A 374 8.24 17.68 4.83
C ASP A 374 7.16 18.75 4.58
N ARG A 375 7.08 19.33 3.36
CA ARG A 375 5.98 20.18 2.96
C ARG A 375 4.64 19.41 2.95
N LYS A 376 4.62 18.20 2.38
CA LYS A 376 3.42 17.35 2.30
C LYS A 376 2.92 16.87 3.67
N LYS A 377 3.81 16.63 4.63
CA LYS A 377 3.43 16.32 6.03
C LYS A 377 2.69 17.48 6.71
N LEU A 378 2.93 18.72 6.28
CA LEU A 378 2.25 19.93 6.71
C LEU A 378 1.12 20.29 5.73
N SER A 379 0.33 19.31 5.31
CA SER A 379 -0.84 19.45 4.44
C SER A 379 -1.88 18.39 4.78
N LEU A 380 -3.14 18.73 4.62
CA LEU A 380 -4.27 17.82 4.81
C LEU A 380 -4.67 17.09 3.50
N GLU A 381 -3.81 17.12 2.48
CA GLU A 381 -4.09 16.54 1.15
C GLU A 381 -4.56 15.07 1.26
N ALA A 382 -3.91 14.24 2.07
CA ALA A 382 -4.29 12.83 2.22
C ALA A 382 -5.72 12.63 2.76
N ILE A 383 -6.16 13.51 3.66
CA ILE A 383 -7.52 13.47 4.21
C ILE A 383 -8.52 13.91 3.15
N PHE A 384 -8.23 15.00 2.43
CA PHE A 384 -9.09 15.51 1.38
C PHE A 384 -9.23 14.54 0.22
N THR A 385 -8.13 13.94 -0.25
CA THR A 385 -8.16 12.96 -1.34
C THR A 385 -9.01 11.74 -0.96
N PHE A 386 -8.93 11.28 0.29
CA PHE A 386 -9.80 10.22 0.79
C PHE A 386 -11.28 10.62 0.80
N GLN A 387 -11.60 11.82 1.31
CA GLN A 387 -12.98 12.30 1.38
C GLN A 387 -13.57 12.58 -0.01
N ILE A 388 -12.79 13.15 -0.92
CA ILE A 388 -13.21 13.39 -2.31
C ILE A 388 -13.45 12.07 -3.02
N ALA A 389 -12.55 11.10 -2.91
CA ALA A 389 -12.75 9.77 -3.49
C ALA A 389 -14.02 9.10 -2.94
N LYS A 390 -14.24 9.19 -1.63
CA LYS A 390 -15.47 8.70 -1.00
C LYS A 390 -16.71 9.38 -1.57
N LEU A 391 -16.71 10.69 -1.70
CA LEU A 391 -17.84 11.47 -2.24
C LEU A 391 -18.12 11.10 -3.69
N VAL A 392 -17.10 11.06 -4.54
CA VAL A 392 -17.23 10.70 -5.96
C VAL A 392 -17.81 9.30 -6.13
N ILE A 393 -17.33 8.33 -5.36
CA ILE A 393 -17.84 6.96 -5.44
C ILE A 393 -19.27 6.87 -4.91
N MET A 394 -19.62 7.60 -3.86
CA MET A 394 -20.97 7.63 -3.34
C MET A 394 -21.97 8.25 -4.33
N THR A 395 -21.56 9.28 -5.07
CA THR A 395 -22.42 9.98 -6.04
C THR A 395 -22.52 9.27 -7.39
N PHE A 396 -21.42 8.74 -7.89
CA PHE A 396 -21.32 8.15 -9.22
C PHE A 396 -21.16 6.63 -9.24
N GLY A 397 -20.90 6.00 -8.11
CA GLY A 397 -20.64 4.56 -7.99
C GLY A 397 -21.81 3.67 -8.43
N HIS A 398 -23.03 4.21 -8.49
CA HIS A 398 -24.20 3.50 -9.01
C HIS A 398 -24.11 3.18 -10.50
N LYS A 399 -23.32 3.95 -11.26
CA LYS A 399 -23.11 3.72 -12.69
C LYS A 399 -22.02 2.68 -12.97
N MET A 400 -21.14 2.40 -12.01
CA MET A 400 -20.03 1.44 -12.20
C MET A 400 -20.51 -0.03 -12.15
N GLY A 401 -21.65 -0.32 -11.55
CA GLY A 401 -22.25 -1.67 -11.53
C GLY A 401 -22.97 -2.09 -12.82
N ASN A 402 -23.15 -1.19 -13.77
CA ASN A 402 -23.91 -1.46 -15.00
C ASN A 402 -23.02 -1.62 -16.27
N CYS A 403 -21.72 -1.52 -16.18
CA CYS A 403 -20.82 -1.86 -17.28
C CYS A 403 -20.42 -3.32 -17.17
N ARG A 404 -21.21 -4.19 -17.81
CA ARG A 404 -20.80 -5.53 -18.24
C ARG A 404 -20.10 -5.47 -19.57
#